data_04f58d13d4e4212e8c270054f38116e3
#
_entry.id   04f58d13d4e4212e8c270054f38116e3
#
_cell.length_a   1.000
_cell.length_b   1.000
_cell.length_c   1.000
_cell.angle_alpha   90.00
_cell.angle_beta   90.00
_cell.angle_gamma   90.00
#
_symmetry.space_group_name_H-M   'P 1'
#
loop_
_entity.id
_entity.type
_entity.pdbx_description
1 polymer ?
#
loop_
_entity_poly.entity_id
_entity_poly.type
_entity_poly.pdbx_seq_one_letter_code
_entity_poly.pdbx_strand_id
1 'polypeptide(L)'
;MENFVDLAHFAWVHDGTLGDRTQPVPPIPVVRREAGELRFEYDPPDLVPEDEALFGFSEYRMPLPCTVDISFRLASGASRRLWMTASPLDAARCRTFWSVARDDDHDGDDAEYLAFQDLVLRQDEPVVCNQDPPEFPLEPLEVSVRTDRVSIEYRRWLRELAADAAGPEGGAAVHRALVATQPRASSAPFTMEVPS
;
A
#
# COMPACT_ATOMS: atom_id res chain seq x y z
N MET A 1 4.82 -2.06 -0.27
CA MET A 1 3.62 -2.25 0.60
C MET A 1 3.26 -0.98 1.39
N GLU A 2 4.21 -0.18 1.86
CA GLU A 2 3.88 1.09 2.52
C GLU A 2 3.05 2.02 1.64
N ASN A 3 3.28 2.01 0.33
CA ASN A 3 2.48 2.75 -0.64
C ASN A 3 0.95 2.51 -0.49
N PHE A 4 0.51 1.29 -0.16
CA PHE A 4 -0.91 0.98 0.06
C PHE A 4 -1.49 1.51 1.38
N VAL A 5 -0.66 1.97 2.28
CA VAL A 5 -1.07 2.55 3.55
C VAL A 5 -0.84 4.06 3.61
N ASP A 6 -0.26 4.63 2.55
CA ASP A 6 -0.17 6.06 2.33
C ASP A 6 -1.34 6.52 1.45
N LEU A 7 -2.32 7.19 2.02
CA LEU A 7 -3.46 7.72 1.28
C LEU A 7 -3.17 9.10 0.68
N ALA A 8 -2.12 9.78 1.15
CA ALA A 8 -1.81 11.14 0.72
C ALA A 8 -1.25 11.20 -0.72
N HIS A 9 -0.62 10.12 -1.19
CA HIS A 9 -0.09 10.08 -2.56
C HIS A 9 -1.19 10.04 -3.62
N PHE A 10 -2.42 9.62 -3.29
CA PHE A 10 -3.52 9.49 -4.25
C PHE A 10 -3.76 10.76 -5.03
N ALA A 11 -3.81 11.91 -4.35
CA ALA A 11 -4.03 13.19 -5.01
C ALA A 11 -2.90 13.62 -5.96
N TRP A 12 -1.71 13.08 -5.81
CA TRP A 12 -0.53 13.49 -6.55
C TRP A 12 -0.08 12.48 -7.60
N VAL A 13 0.00 11.23 -7.21
CA VAL A 13 0.45 10.13 -8.07
C VAL A 13 -0.66 9.65 -8.98
N HIS A 14 -1.88 9.58 -8.43
CA HIS A 14 -3.07 9.07 -9.11
C HIS A 14 -4.07 10.16 -9.49
N ASP A 15 -3.59 11.38 -9.71
CA ASP A 15 -4.43 12.49 -10.16
C ASP A 15 -5.22 12.14 -11.42
N GLY A 16 -6.53 12.28 -11.36
CA GLY A 16 -7.44 11.91 -12.45
C GLY A 16 -7.74 10.41 -12.58
N THR A 17 -7.26 9.57 -11.64
CA THR A 17 -7.60 8.14 -11.57
C THR A 17 -8.17 7.77 -10.20
N LEU A 18 -7.38 7.81 -9.14
CA LEU A 18 -7.78 7.50 -7.77
C LEU A 18 -7.85 8.72 -6.87
N GLY A 19 -7.40 9.86 -7.34
CA GLY A 19 -7.28 11.09 -6.55
C GLY A 19 -7.50 12.35 -7.38
N ASP A 20 -7.54 13.47 -6.67
CA ASP A 20 -7.72 14.80 -7.23
C ASP A 20 -6.81 15.79 -6.49
N ARG A 21 -5.95 16.48 -7.23
CA ARG A 21 -5.03 17.52 -6.70
C ARG A 21 -5.73 18.70 -6.07
N THR A 22 -7.01 18.92 -6.37
CA THR A 22 -7.79 20.00 -5.74
C THR A 22 -8.15 19.66 -4.29
N GLN A 23 -8.06 18.38 -3.92
CA GLN A 23 -8.30 17.88 -2.56
C GLN A 23 -7.11 17.04 -2.07
N PRO A 24 -5.96 17.70 -1.82
CA PRO A 24 -4.69 16.99 -1.57
C PRO A 24 -4.57 16.34 -0.20
N VAL A 25 -5.50 16.61 0.71
CA VAL A 25 -5.46 16.10 2.08
C VAL A 25 -6.55 15.04 2.26
N PRO A 26 -6.18 13.76 2.34
CA PRO A 26 -7.16 12.70 2.55
C PRO A 26 -7.75 12.77 3.96
N PRO A 27 -8.96 12.23 4.17
CA PRO A 27 -9.46 11.92 5.49
C PRO A 27 -8.46 11.07 6.27
N ILE A 28 -8.34 11.33 7.57
CA ILE A 28 -7.42 10.56 8.43
C ILE A 28 -8.17 9.35 8.96
N PRO A 29 -7.82 8.12 8.54
CA PRO A 29 -8.54 6.94 8.94
C PRO A 29 -8.28 6.56 10.39
N VAL A 30 -9.24 5.88 11.00
CA VAL A 30 -9.06 5.19 12.27
C VAL A 30 -8.43 3.83 12.00
N VAL A 31 -7.17 3.69 12.42
CA VAL A 31 -6.43 2.44 12.26
C VAL A 31 -6.71 1.52 13.45
N ARG A 32 -6.98 0.25 13.17
CA ARG A 32 -7.20 -0.78 14.17
C ARG A 32 -6.24 -1.93 13.97
N ARG A 33 -5.88 -2.58 15.06
CA ARG A 33 -5.14 -3.84 15.06
C ARG A 33 -6.01 -4.88 15.74
N GLU A 34 -6.54 -5.79 14.93
CA GLU A 34 -7.50 -6.80 15.38
C GLU A 34 -7.08 -8.18 14.85
N ALA A 35 -7.05 -9.17 15.73
CA ALA A 35 -6.68 -10.55 15.39
C ALA A 35 -5.32 -10.70 14.65
N GLY A 36 -4.36 -9.82 14.94
CA GLY A 36 -3.04 -9.82 14.30
C GLY A 36 -2.98 -9.11 12.95
N GLU A 37 -4.07 -8.53 12.49
CA GLU A 37 -4.18 -7.78 11.23
C GLU A 37 -4.21 -6.28 11.47
N LEU A 38 -3.75 -5.50 10.49
CA LEU A 38 -3.94 -4.05 10.45
C LEU A 38 -5.15 -3.77 9.56
N ARG A 39 -6.07 -2.95 10.07
CA ARG A 39 -7.31 -2.58 9.38
C ARG A 39 -7.59 -1.09 9.47
N PHE A 40 -8.13 -0.53 8.42
CA PHE A 40 -8.68 0.83 8.40
C PHE A 40 -9.70 0.99 7.28
N GLU A 41 -10.54 2.00 7.43
CA GLU A 41 -11.54 2.39 6.45
C GLU A 41 -11.14 3.72 5.82
N TYR A 42 -11.40 3.86 4.55
CA TYR A 42 -11.19 5.08 3.80
C TYR A 42 -12.48 5.43 3.07
N ASP A 43 -13.02 6.59 3.42
CA ASP A 43 -14.17 7.18 2.75
C ASP A 43 -13.65 8.38 1.97
N PRO A 44 -13.41 8.24 0.65
CA PRO A 44 -12.91 9.35 -0.13
C PRO A 44 -13.93 10.48 -0.12
N PRO A 45 -13.50 11.74 -0.07
CA PRO A 45 -14.41 12.85 -0.30
C PRO A 45 -15.03 12.70 -1.70
N ASP A 46 -16.24 13.25 -1.91
CA ASP A 46 -17.02 13.17 -3.17
C ASP A 46 -16.20 13.73 -4.36
N LEU A 47 -15.28 12.94 -4.88
CA LEU A 47 -14.25 13.38 -5.82
C LEU A 47 -14.48 12.96 -7.25
N VAL A 48 -15.36 11.99 -7.48
CA VAL A 48 -15.56 11.42 -8.80
C VAL A 48 -17.03 11.41 -9.11
N PRO A 49 -17.45 11.77 -10.33
CA PRO A 49 -18.83 11.59 -10.77
C PRO A 49 -19.33 10.19 -10.43
N GLU A 50 -20.58 10.07 -9.97
CA GLU A 50 -21.18 8.82 -9.50
C GLU A 50 -21.07 7.66 -10.51
N ASP A 51 -20.99 7.98 -11.79
CA ASP A 51 -20.90 7.07 -12.93
C ASP A 51 -19.46 6.58 -13.20
N GLU A 52 -18.44 7.24 -12.66
CA GLU A 52 -17.04 6.86 -12.82
C GLU A 52 -16.38 6.37 -11.51
N ALA A 53 -17.14 6.34 -10.42
CA ALA A 53 -16.63 5.99 -9.09
C ALA A 53 -16.18 4.53 -9.01
N LEU A 54 -14.96 4.27 -9.44
CA LEU A 54 -14.22 3.05 -9.11
C LEU A 54 -13.93 2.94 -7.59
N PHE A 55 -14.14 4.04 -6.87
CA PHE A 55 -13.78 4.20 -5.47
C PHE A 55 -14.89 4.89 -4.69
N GLY A 56 -15.75 4.07 -4.11
CA GLY A 56 -16.57 4.44 -2.97
C GLY A 56 -15.85 4.15 -1.65
N PHE A 57 -16.62 4.01 -0.57
CA PHE A 57 -16.12 3.54 0.71
C PHE A 57 -15.23 2.30 0.56
N SER A 58 -14.05 2.35 1.12
CA SER A 58 -13.04 1.30 1.01
C SER A 58 -12.65 0.77 2.38
N GLU A 59 -12.64 -0.54 2.52
CA GLU A 59 -12.14 -1.24 3.70
C GLU A 59 -10.80 -1.89 3.36
N TYR A 60 -9.75 -1.46 4.08
CA TYR A 60 -8.40 -1.98 3.95
C TYR A 60 -8.13 -2.97 5.06
N ARG A 61 -7.61 -4.11 4.67
CA ARG A 61 -7.20 -5.18 5.55
C ARG A 61 -5.82 -5.67 5.15
N MET A 62 -4.90 -5.72 6.10
CA MET A 62 -3.57 -6.31 5.92
C MET A 62 -3.44 -7.54 6.81
N PRO A 63 -3.75 -8.73 6.30
CA PRO A 63 -3.67 -9.97 7.08
C PRO A 63 -2.23 -10.42 7.33
N LEU A 64 -1.32 -9.99 6.48
CA LEU A 64 0.13 -10.23 6.55
C LEU A 64 0.88 -8.94 6.17
N PRO A 65 2.11 -8.77 6.66
CA PRO A 65 2.87 -7.54 6.42
C PRO A 65 3.04 -7.14 4.94
N CYS A 66 3.14 -8.13 4.07
CA CYS A 66 3.34 -7.91 2.64
C CYS A 66 2.07 -8.18 1.80
N THR A 67 0.90 -8.19 2.43
CA THR A 67 -0.38 -8.49 1.76
C THR A 67 -1.41 -7.45 2.14
N VAL A 68 -2.08 -6.90 1.14
CA VAL A 68 -3.23 -6.02 1.31
C VAL A 68 -4.46 -6.61 0.61
N ASP A 69 -5.59 -6.42 1.23
CA ASP A 69 -6.90 -6.83 0.77
C ASP A 69 -7.82 -5.63 0.91
N ILE A 70 -8.28 -5.07 -0.20
CA ILE A 70 -9.07 -3.85 -0.23
C ILE A 70 -10.44 -4.19 -0.81
N SER A 71 -11.48 -3.94 -0.04
CA SER A 71 -12.86 -4.07 -0.50
C SER A 71 -13.43 -2.69 -0.79
N PHE A 72 -13.95 -2.49 -1.99
CA PHE A 72 -14.58 -1.24 -2.44
C PHE A 72 -16.08 -1.44 -2.53
N ARG A 73 -16.85 -0.47 -2.05
CA ARG A 73 -18.27 -0.38 -2.27
C ARG A 73 -18.57 0.77 -3.21
N LEU A 74 -19.08 0.48 -4.37
CA LEU A 74 -19.44 1.47 -5.37
C LEU A 74 -20.77 2.16 -5.03
N ALA A 75 -20.99 3.34 -5.58
CA ALA A 75 -22.26 4.07 -5.43
C ALA A 75 -23.46 3.28 -5.98
N SER A 76 -23.25 2.44 -6.99
CA SER A 76 -24.26 1.49 -7.53
C SER A 76 -24.68 0.40 -6.53
N GLY A 77 -23.93 0.23 -5.42
CA GLY A 77 -24.10 -0.87 -4.48
C GLY A 77 -23.29 -2.13 -4.83
N ALA A 78 -22.65 -2.16 -5.99
CA ALA A 78 -21.73 -3.22 -6.37
C ALA A 78 -20.47 -3.22 -5.50
N SER A 79 -19.81 -4.37 -5.38
CA SER A 79 -18.59 -4.53 -4.61
C SER A 79 -17.45 -4.99 -5.51
N ARG A 80 -16.29 -4.46 -5.25
CA ARG A 80 -15.04 -4.91 -5.88
C ARG A 80 -14.00 -5.17 -4.82
N ARG A 81 -13.07 -6.05 -5.12
CA ARG A 81 -12.01 -6.42 -4.19
C ARG A 81 -10.69 -6.51 -4.93
N LEU A 82 -9.70 -5.80 -4.44
CA LEU A 82 -8.32 -5.92 -4.85
C LEU A 82 -7.55 -6.67 -3.76
N TRP A 83 -6.95 -7.78 -4.14
CA TRP A 83 -5.97 -8.47 -3.32
C TRP A 83 -4.59 -8.33 -3.94
N MET A 84 -3.59 -7.99 -3.14
CA MET A 84 -2.22 -7.83 -3.60
C MET A 84 -1.23 -8.30 -2.55
N THR A 85 -0.15 -8.95 -2.99
CA THR A 85 0.98 -9.33 -2.14
C THR A 85 2.30 -9.03 -2.82
N ALA A 86 3.28 -8.55 -2.05
CA ALA A 86 4.66 -8.37 -2.48
C ALA A 86 5.51 -9.50 -1.92
N SER A 87 6.00 -10.38 -2.79
CA SER A 87 6.87 -11.49 -2.41
C SER A 87 8.33 -11.07 -2.56
N PRO A 88 9.13 -11.01 -1.48
CA PRO A 88 10.55 -10.66 -1.58
C PRO A 88 11.30 -11.70 -2.40
N LEU A 89 12.14 -11.22 -3.32
CA LEU A 89 13.11 -12.02 -4.07
C LEU A 89 14.50 -11.95 -3.42
N ASP A 90 14.86 -10.75 -2.96
CA ASP A 90 16.08 -10.46 -2.20
C ASP A 90 15.90 -9.16 -1.41
N ALA A 91 16.97 -8.59 -0.90
CA ALA A 91 16.94 -7.37 -0.07
C ALA A 91 16.49 -6.10 -0.84
N ALA A 92 16.59 -6.10 -2.17
CA ALA A 92 16.31 -4.93 -3.00
C ALA A 92 15.19 -5.16 -4.03
N ARG A 93 14.64 -6.37 -4.13
CA ARG A 93 13.64 -6.71 -5.15
C ARG A 93 12.50 -7.53 -4.58
N CYS A 94 11.31 -7.27 -5.06
CA CYS A 94 10.14 -8.10 -4.81
C CYS A 94 9.38 -8.37 -6.12
N ARG A 95 8.54 -9.38 -6.09
CA ARG A 95 7.55 -9.63 -7.14
C ARG A 95 6.17 -9.40 -6.56
N THR A 96 5.39 -8.59 -7.25
CA THR A 96 4.02 -8.30 -6.87
C THR A 96 3.05 -9.25 -7.58
N PHE A 97 2.11 -9.81 -6.85
CA PHE A 97 1.00 -10.58 -7.36
C PHE A 97 -0.29 -9.88 -6.95
N TRP A 98 -1.25 -9.80 -7.86
CA TRP A 98 -2.53 -9.16 -7.58
C TRP A 98 -3.69 -9.86 -8.28
N SER A 99 -4.88 -9.67 -7.76
CA SER A 99 -6.13 -10.10 -8.38
C SER A 99 -7.23 -9.11 -8.06
N VAL A 100 -8.14 -8.92 -8.99
CA VAL A 100 -9.36 -8.13 -8.82
C VAL A 100 -10.57 -9.07 -8.91
N ALA A 101 -11.50 -8.92 -7.99
CA ALA A 101 -12.80 -9.59 -8.03
C ALA A 101 -13.90 -8.54 -8.05
N ARG A 102 -15.03 -8.86 -8.72
CA ARG A 102 -16.23 -8.02 -8.80
C ARG A 102 -17.48 -8.86 -8.67
N ASP A 103 -18.56 -8.27 -8.18
CA ASP A 103 -19.88 -8.89 -8.07
C ASP A 103 -20.91 -8.31 -9.05
N ASP A 104 -20.42 -7.48 -9.98
CA ASP A 104 -21.19 -6.86 -11.05
C ASP A 104 -20.56 -7.14 -12.42
N ASP A 105 -21.27 -6.78 -13.49
CA ASP A 105 -20.75 -6.80 -14.87
C ASP A 105 -20.03 -8.11 -15.25
N HIS A 106 -20.65 -9.25 -14.90
CA HIS A 106 -20.05 -10.58 -15.11
C HIS A 106 -19.83 -10.94 -16.59
N ASP A 107 -20.54 -10.28 -17.49
CA ASP A 107 -20.42 -10.45 -18.96
C ASP A 107 -19.48 -9.40 -19.59
N GLY A 108 -18.96 -8.45 -18.80
CA GLY A 108 -18.04 -7.40 -19.25
C GLY A 108 -16.64 -7.91 -19.55
N ASP A 109 -15.90 -7.12 -20.31
CA ASP A 109 -14.52 -7.46 -20.69
C ASP A 109 -13.56 -7.28 -19.49
N ASP A 110 -12.94 -8.35 -19.03
CA ASP A 110 -11.94 -8.33 -17.97
C ASP A 110 -10.71 -7.48 -18.34
N ALA A 111 -10.44 -7.30 -19.64
CA ALA A 111 -9.28 -6.57 -20.12
C ALA A 111 -9.30 -5.10 -19.67
N GLU A 112 -10.46 -4.46 -19.56
CA GLU A 112 -10.57 -3.06 -19.09
C GLU A 112 -10.17 -2.95 -17.61
N TYR A 113 -10.62 -3.88 -16.77
CA TYR A 113 -10.28 -3.92 -15.34
C TYR A 113 -8.79 -4.19 -15.12
N LEU A 114 -8.21 -5.10 -15.91
CA LEU A 114 -6.79 -5.40 -15.85
C LEU A 114 -5.95 -4.21 -16.31
N ALA A 115 -6.35 -3.55 -17.40
CA ALA A 115 -5.66 -2.37 -17.92
C ALA A 115 -5.69 -1.20 -16.93
N PHE A 116 -6.81 -1.00 -16.23
CA PHE A 116 -6.91 0.02 -15.21
C PHE A 116 -5.97 -0.27 -14.02
N GLN A 117 -5.96 -1.50 -13.53
CA GLN A 117 -5.08 -1.87 -12.42
C GLN A 117 -3.59 -1.75 -12.82
N ASP A 118 -3.23 -2.14 -14.03
CA ASP A 118 -1.87 -1.98 -14.57
C ASP A 118 -1.49 -0.49 -14.66
N LEU A 119 -2.41 0.37 -15.09
CA LEU A 119 -2.20 1.81 -15.13
C LEU A 119 -1.85 2.37 -13.75
N VAL A 120 -2.64 2.02 -12.73
CA VAL A 120 -2.42 2.48 -11.34
C VAL A 120 -1.04 2.04 -10.85
N LEU A 121 -0.67 0.76 -11.04
CA LEU A 121 0.64 0.25 -10.64
C LEU A 121 1.79 0.94 -11.36
N ARG A 122 1.63 1.26 -12.65
CA ARG A 122 2.63 2.03 -13.41
C ARG A 122 2.77 3.48 -12.96
N GLN A 123 1.73 4.07 -12.40
CA GLN A 123 1.82 5.40 -11.79
C GLN A 123 2.63 5.37 -10.49
N ASP A 124 2.53 4.30 -9.72
CA ASP A 124 3.28 4.09 -8.47
C ASP A 124 4.77 3.79 -8.70
N GLU A 125 5.09 3.05 -9.76
CA GLU A 125 6.43 2.54 -10.02
C GLU A 125 7.54 3.61 -9.93
N PRO A 126 7.42 4.80 -10.57
CA PRO A 126 8.46 5.82 -10.49
C PRO A 126 8.70 6.33 -9.07
N VAL A 127 7.65 6.39 -8.25
CA VAL A 127 7.76 6.85 -6.85
C VAL A 127 8.44 5.79 -6.01
N VAL A 128 7.96 4.54 -6.10
CA VAL A 128 8.48 3.42 -5.30
C VAL A 128 9.92 3.10 -5.68
N CYS A 129 10.28 3.16 -6.97
CA CYS A 129 11.63 2.83 -7.45
C CYS A 129 12.67 3.93 -7.20
N ASN A 130 12.24 5.15 -6.85
CA ASN A 130 13.14 6.28 -6.59
C ASN A 130 13.18 6.70 -5.11
N GLN A 131 12.78 5.83 -4.19
CA GLN A 131 12.92 6.07 -2.76
C GLN A 131 14.40 6.15 -2.35
N ASP A 132 14.74 7.08 -1.45
CA ASP A 132 16.07 7.23 -0.86
C ASP A 132 15.95 7.37 0.67
N PRO A 133 16.40 6.39 1.47
CA PRO A 133 17.00 5.11 1.06
C PRO A 133 16.01 4.16 0.37
N PRO A 134 16.48 3.24 -0.50
CA PRO A 134 15.63 2.26 -1.17
C PRO A 134 15.08 1.18 -0.21
N GLU A 135 15.76 0.96 0.90
CA GLU A 135 15.28 0.07 1.94
C GLU A 135 14.18 0.73 2.75
N PHE A 136 13.23 -0.08 3.18
CA PHE A 136 12.17 0.35 4.07
C PHE A 136 12.68 0.47 5.51
N PRO A 137 12.95 1.68 6.03
CA PRO A 137 13.42 1.84 7.40
C PRO A 137 12.27 1.61 8.37
N LEU A 138 12.45 0.68 9.30
CA LEU A 138 11.45 0.44 10.36
C LEU A 138 11.37 1.63 11.33
N GLU A 139 12.50 2.31 11.57
CA GLU A 139 12.50 3.58 12.27
C GLU A 139 12.36 4.71 11.24
N PRO A 140 11.41 5.63 11.43
CA PRO A 140 11.19 6.71 10.47
C PRO A 140 12.42 7.62 10.42
N LEU A 141 12.92 7.88 9.22
CA LEU A 141 13.99 8.84 8.95
C LEU A 141 13.44 10.20 8.55
N GLU A 142 12.20 10.22 8.10
CA GLU A 142 11.46 11.40 7.67
C GLU A 142 10.59 11.98 8.79
N VAL A 143 10.15 13.23 8.60
CA VAL A 143 9.18 13.88 9.48
C VAL A 143 7.78 13.41 9.11
N SER A 144 7.15 12.67 9.99
CA SER A 144 5.77 12.22 9.81
C SER A 144 4.76 13.34 10.09
N VAL A 145 3.70 13.38 9.29
CA VAL A 145 2.56 14.28 9.44
C VAL A 145 1.27 13.52 9.78
N ARG A 146 0.16 14.23 9.96
CA ARG A 146 -1.08 13.58 10.41
C ARG A 146 -1.64 12.56 9.42
N THR A 147 -1.40 12.76 8.13
CA THR A 147 -1.86 11.85 7.08
C THR A 147 -1.10 10.53 7.06
N ASP A 148 0.11 10.45 7.65
CA ASP A 148 0.94 9.24 7.71
C ASP A 148 0.53 8.26 8.81
N ARG A 149 -0.63 8.50 9.41
CA ARG A 149 -1.06 7.69 10.56
C ARG A 149 -1.07 6.19 10.28
N VAL A 150 -1.51 5.79 9.11
CA VAL A 150 -1.54 4.36 8.74
C VAL A 150 -0.13 3.82 8.56
N SER A 151 0.75 4.56 7.89
CA SER A 151 2.16 4.20 7.68
C SER A 151 2.91 4.05 9.01
N ILE A 152 2.66 4.96 9.96
CA ILE A 152 3.24 4.89 11.32
C ILE A 152 2.80 3.61 12.04
N GLU A 153 1.52 3.26 12.01
CA GLU A 153 1.02 2.03 12.65
C GLU A 153 1.50 0.77 11.91
N TYR A 154 1.63 0.83 10.59
CA TYR A 154 2.20 -0.25 9.81
C TYR A 154 3.66 -0.53 10.18
N ARG A 155 4.51 0.49 10.25
CA ARG A 155 5.91 0.36 10.68
C ARG A 155 6.02 -0.13 12.12
N ARG A 156 5.14 0.34 13.00
CA ARG A 156 5.07 -0.16 14.37
C ARG A 156 4.75 -1.65 14.42
N TRP A 157 3.76 -2.09 13.64
CA TRP A 157 3.40 -3.50 13.54
C TRP A 157 4.57 -4.36 13.03
N LEU A 158 5.28 -3.90 11.99
CA LEU A 158 6.45 -4.61 11.48
C LEU A 158 7.56 -4.75 12.53
N ARG A 159 7.81 -3.71 13.33
CA ARG A 159 8.80 -3.78 14.43
C ARG A 159 8.42 -4.81 15.48
N GLU A 160 7.15 -4.85 15.85
CA GLU A 160 6.65 -5.85 16.81
C GLU A 160 6.82 -7.27 16.27
N LEU A 161 6.43 -7.53 15.01
CA LEU A 161 6.62 -8.83 14.36
C LEU A 161 8.10 -9.22 14.26
N ALA A 162 8.97 -8.29 13.94
CA ALA A 162 10.40 -8.54 13.88
C ALA A 162 10.98 -8.88 15.26
N ALA A 163 10.51 -8.19 16.30
CA ALA A 163 10.92 -8.47 17.68
C ALA A 163 10.44 -9.86 18.15
N ASP A 164 9.19 -10.20 17.86
CA ASP A 164 8.61 -11.51 18.20
C ASP A 164 9.33 -12.65 17.48
N ALA A 165 9.64 -12.48 16.19
CA ALA A 165 10.38 -13.47 15.40
C ALA A 165 11.81 -13.70 15.90
N ALA A 166 12.42 -12.68 16.48
CA ALA A 166 13.78 -12.75 17.00
C ALA A 166 13.89 -13.39 18.40
N GLY A 167 12.77 -13.54 19.11
CA GLY A 167 12.74 -14.05 20.50
C GLY A 167 13.40 -13.11 21.52
N PRO A 168 13.50 -13.54 22.80
CA PRO A 168 13.97 -12.67 23.89
C PRO A 168 15.41 -12.13 23.70
N GLU A 169 16.27 -12.89 23.02
CA GLU A 169 17.67 -12.49 22.75
C GLU A 169 17.85 -11.86 21.37
N GLY A 170 16.92 -12.10 20.45
CA GLY A 170 17.03 -11.67 19.06
C GLY A 170 16.53 -10.26 18.79
N GLY A 171 15.63 -9.71 19.60
CA GLY A 171 15.08 -8.37 19.36
C GLY A 171 16.15 -7.29 19.26
N ALA A 172 17.17 -7.36 20.13
CA ALA A 172 18.34 -6.45 20.07
C ALA A 172 19.29 -6.76 18.88
N ALA A 173 19.32 -8.02 18.41
CA ALA A 173 20.12 -8.43 17.26
C ALA A 173 19.46 -8.01 15.93
N VAL A 174 18.14 -8.16 15.82
CA VAL A 174 17.34 -7.69 14.67
C VAL A 174 17.44 -6.18 14.57
N HIS A 175 17.30 -5.44 15.66
CA HIS A 175 17.46 -4.00 15.66
C HIS A 175 18.88 -3.59 15.21
N ARG A 176 19.93 -4.26 15.71
CA ARG A 176 21.31 -4.03 15.28
C ARG A 176 21.56 -4.42 13.83
N ALA A 177 20.98 -5.50 13.35
CA ALA A 177 21.11 -5.92 11.96
C ALA A 177 20.38 -4.96 11.01
N LEU A 178 19.18 -4.48 11.37
CA LEU A 178 18.44 -3.49 10.61
C LEU A 178 19.15 -2.13 10.56
N VAL A 179 19.85 -1.75 11.62
CA VAL A 179 20.67 -0.53 11.66
C VAL A 179 22.03 -0.73 10.97
N ALA A 180 22.61 -1.93 11.03
CA ALA A 180 23.91 -2.24 10.43
C ALA A 180 23.84 -2.56 8.92
N THR A 181 22.68 -2.96 8.42
CA THR A 181 22.42 -3.16 6.97
C THR A 181 22.00 -1.88 6.26
N GLN A 182 22.18 -0.71 6.85
CA GLN A 182 22.13 0.53 6.08
C GLN A 182 23.29 0.49 5.06
N PRO A 183 23.06 0.18 3.79
CA PRO A 183 24.12 0.23 2.81
C PRO A 183 24.54 1.69 2.64
N ARG A 184 25.82 1.88 2.61
CA ARG A 184 26.39 3.07 1.98
C ARG A 184 25.82 3.12 0.59
N ALA A 185 25.13 4.22 0.23
CA ALA A 185 24.46 4.51 -1.01
C ALA A 185 24.99 3.70 -2.20
N SER A 186 24.30 2.62 -2.54
CA SER A 186 24.47 1.91 -3.80
C SER A 186 23.34 2.40 -4.70
N SER A 187 23.70 3.09 -5.75
CA SER A 187 22.79 3.67 -6.75
C SER A 187 22.21 2.64 -7.73
N ALA A 188 21.86 1.45 -7.27
CA ALA A 188 21.15 0.50 -8.11
C ALA A 188 19.65 0.76 -8.01
N PRO A 189 18.94 1.00 -9.12
CA PRO A 189 17.51 1.26 -9.10
C PRO A 189 16.75 0.03 -8.62
N PHE A 190 15.78 0.28 -7.74
CA PHE A 190 14.76 -0.71 -7.38
C PHE A 190 13.91 -1.02 -8.64
N THR A 191 13.70 -2.29 -8.95
CA THR A 191 12.91 -2.70 -10.10
C THR A 191 11.68 -3.46 -9.61
N MET A 192 10.50 -3.00 -9.99
CA MET A 192 9.24 -3.70 -9.79
C MET A 192 8.95 -4.52 -11.06
N GLU A 193 8.91 -5.85 -10.96
CA GLU A 193 8.46 -6.70 -12.06
C GLU A 193 6.94 -6.86 -11.97
N VAL A 194 6.24 -6.29 -12.94
CA VAL A 194 4.83 -6.56 -13.19
C VAL A 194 4.77 -7.71 -14.19
N PRO A 195 4.06 -8.82 -13.94
CA PRO A 195 3.92 -9.89 -14.92
C PRO A 195 3.22 -9.36 -16.18
N SER A 196 3.78 -9.68 -17.34
CA SER A 196 3.16 -9.46 -18.65
C SER A 196 2.01 -10.43 -18.89
#